data_b6fd2f7e454e31547a852f90337d5dbb
#
_entry.id   b6fd2f7e454e31547a852f90337d5dbb
#
_cell.length_a   1.000
_cell.length_b   1.000
_cell.length_c   1.000
_cell.angle_alpha   90.00
_cell.angle_beta   90.00
_cell.angle_gamma   90.00
#
_symmetry.space_group_name_H-M   'P 1'
#
loop_
_entity.id
_entity.type
_entity.pdbx_description
1 polymer ?
#
loop_
_entity_poly.entity_id
_entity_poly.type
_entity_poly.pdbx_seq_one_letter_code
_entity_poly.pdbx_strand_id
1 'polypeptide(L)'
;LLPVFLLIIGSVRAVESPKREIRAVWLTTIYGLDWPKKPATTEAGRKAQQQELCTILDQLADANFNTVFLQVRLRGDVIYRSAIEPASKTFSGKYGTMPGYDPLAFAIEECHKRGMECHAWFVTFPVGTEKAVKEQGKLSVVKRNPKLCKRHNGEWYLDPGVPETADYILSLVKELVNGYDIDGIQFDYIRYPEQAKTFPDKAVHQKYGKSTRLPDWRRENINKMVYRIYDWVKQAKPWVQVSSSPLGKYNRIERVPNAGWTAYESVFQDPKMWMQKGKQDMIVPMMYYLHDNFFPFVDNWVENCNGRLVVPGLGAYRMDKSEADWTVNDITDQIDYSRYYGGAGCTFFRCANVLDNSKGLYNELKDNYYKYPAQLLPLTWLNDRIPDSPEGICVE
;
A
#
# COMPACT_ATOMS: atom_id res chain seq x y z
N LEU A 1 28.98 -6.47 48.26
CA LEU A 1 28.02 -5.47 47.78
C LEU A 1 27.52 -5.91 46.40
N LEU A 2 26.35 -6.61 46.35
CA LEU A 2 25.63 -6.93 45.11
C LEU A 2 24.85 -5.67 44.67
N PRO A 3 24.87 -5.29 43.38
CA PRO A 3 23.98 -4.25 42.91
C PRO A 3 22.57 -4.81 42.81
N VAL A 4 21.65 -4.21 43.53
CA VAL A 4 20.19 -4.43 43.38
C VAL A 4 19.77 -3.77 42.09
N PHE A 5 19.49 -4.57 41.06
CA PHE A 5 18.75 -4.11 39.86
C PHE A 5 17.30 -3.86 40.27
N LEU A 6 16.93 -2.61 40.46
CA LEU A 6 15.53 -2.21 40.52
C LEU A 6 14.91 -2.40 39.12
N LEU A 7 14.17 -3.47 38.95
CA LEU A 7 13.22 -3.60 37.85
C LEU A 7 12.14 -2.54 38.05
N ILE A 8 12.25 -1.41 37.35
CA ILE A 8 11.14 -0.48 37.17
C ILE A 8 10.17 -1.19 36.22
N ILE A 9 9.21 -1.94 36.78
CA ILE A 9 8.01 -2.35 36.06
C ILE A 9 7.20 -1.06 35.93
N GLY A 10 7.52 -0.26 34.92
CA GLY A 10 6.65 0.81 34.46
C GLY A 10 5.38 0.11 33.94
N SER A 11 4.25 0.29 34.61
CA SER A 11 2.93 0.03 34.02
C SER A 11 2.88 0.81 32.73
N VAL A 12 2.94 0.10 31.59
CA VAL A 12 2.62 0.68 30.29
C VAL A 12 1.18 1.17 30.42
N ARG A 13 0.98 2.47 30.63
CA ARG A 13 -0.35 3.05 30.52
C ARG A 13 -0.79 2.73 29.11
N ALA A 14 -1.94 2.08 28.98
CA ALA A 14 -2.61 1.94 27.70
C ALA A 14 -2.59 3.32 27.03
N VAL A 15 -1.96 3.42 25.88
CA VAL A 15 -1.91 4.70 25.15
C VAL A 15 -3.35 5.02 24.79
N GLU A 16 -3.87 6.14 25.29
CA GLU A 16 -5.24 6.57 24.99
C GLU A 16 -5.46 6.50 23.47
N SER A 17 -6.65 6.04 23.07
CA SER A 17 -6.99 5.96 21.64
C SER A 17 -6.87 7.35 21.03
N PRO A 18 -5.98 7.57 20.04
CA PRO A 18 -5.70 8.90 19.53
C PRO A 18 -6.92 9.46 18.80
N LYS A 19 -7.17 10.78 18.95
CA LYS A 19 -8.26 11.49 18.26
C LYS A 19 -8.06 11.52 16.74
N ARG A 20 -6.82 11.41 16.27
CA ARG A 20 -6.44 11.39 14.85
C ARG A 20 -5.48 10.24 14.61
N GLU A 21 -5.85 9.34 13.70
CA GLU A 21 -5.07 8.14 13.41
C GLU A 21 -5.54 7.54 12.09
N ILE A 22 -4.63 7.08 11.26
CA ILE A 22 -4.95 6.25 10.10
C ILE A 22 -5.12 4.80 10.56
N ARG A 23 -6.31 4.26 10.34
CA ARG A 23 -6.69 2.88 10.66
C ARG A 23 -7.03 2.18 9.37
N ALA A 24 -6.06 1.53 8.77
CA ALA A 24 -6.18 1.06 7.41
C ALA A 24 -6.08 -0.46 7.27
N VAL A 25 -6.61 -0.98 6.17
CA VAL A 25 -6.37 -2.35 5.71
C VAL A 25 -5.97 -2.35 4.23
N TRP A 26 -5.15 -3.32 3.84
CA TRP A 26 -5.01 -3.71 2.44
C TRP A 26 -6.10 -4.72 2.08
N LEU A 27 -6.95 -4.33 1.13
CA LEU A 27 -7.99 -5.17 0.56
C LEU A 27 -7.53 -5.68 -0.80
N THR A 28 -7.17 -6.95 -0.85
CA THR A 28 -6.61 -7.59 -2.05
C THR A 28 -7.71 -8.03 -3.00
N THR A 29 -7.50 -7.84 -4.30
CA THR A 29 -8.40 -8.35 -5.33
C THR A 29 -7.78 -9.46 -6.17
N ILE A 30 -6.45 -9.56 -6.18
CA ILE A 30 -5.75 -10.63 -6.90
C ILE A 30 -6.18 -12.00 -6.40
N TYR A 31 -6.49 -12.90 -7.32
CA TYR A 31 -6.94 -14.28 -7.05
C TYR A 31 -8.19 -14.40 -6.16
N GLY A 32 -8.93 -13.32 -5.93
CA GLY A 32 -10.05 -13.30 -5.01
C GLY A 32 -9.67 -13.54 -3.55
N LEU A 33 -8.46 -13.14 -3.14
CA LEU A 33 -7.96 -13.36 -1.78
C LEU A 33 -8.83 -12.70 -0.71
N ASP A 34 -9.24 -11.44 -0.93
CA ASP A 34 -10.21 -10.76 -0.07
C ASP A 34 -11.53 -10.53 -0.79
N TRP A 35 -11.52 -9.91 -1.98
CA TRP A 35 -12.71 -9.58 -2.78
C TRP A 35 -12.37 -9.53 -4.29
N PRO A 36 -13.27 -10.02 -5.17
CA PRO A 36 -14.41 -10.89 -4.88
C PRO A 36 -13.98 -12.37 -4.75
N LYS A 37 -14.70 -13.15 -3.97
CA LYS A 37 -14.43 -14.60 -3.81
C LYS A 37 -14.76 -15.39 -5.09
N LYS A 38 -15.67 -14.91 -5.91
CA LYS A 38 -16.08 -15.58 -7.17
C LYS A 38 -16.28 -14.56 -8.29
N PRO A 39 -15.90 -14.88 -9.55
CA PRO A 39 -16.24 -14.05 -10.69
C PRO A 39 -17.74 -14.04 -10.93
N ALA A 40 -18.28 -12.90 -11.42
CA ALA A 40 -19.68 -12.71 -11.72
C ALA A 40 -19.93 -12.74 -13.24
N THR A 41 -20.76 -13.67 -13.68
CA THR A 41 -21.21 -13.79 -15.07
C THR A 41 -22.72 -13.55 -15.24
N THR A 42 -23.45 -13.42 -14.13
CA THR A 42 -24.89 -13.21 -14.06
C THR A 42 -25.25 -12.01 -13.21
N GLU A 43 -26.48 -11.51 -13.31
CA GLU A 43 -27.00 -10.43 -12.45
C GLU A 43 -26.93 -10.81 -10.97
N ALA A 44 -27.35 -12.01 -10.61
CA ALA A 44 -27.25 -12.50 -9.24
C ALA A 44 -25.81 -12.54 -8.74
N GLY A 45 -24.87 -12.98 -9.59
CA GLY A 45 -23.43 -12.97 -9.27
C GLY A 45 -22.89 -11.56 -9.04
N ARG A 46 -23.30 -10.57 -9.82
CA ARG A 46 -22.92 -9.16 -9.64
C ARG A 46 -23.41 -8.63 -8.28
N LYS A 47 -24.69 -8.84 -7.97
CA LYS A 47 -25.26 -8.45 -6.68
C LYS A 47 -24.56 -9.13 -5.50
N ALA A 48 -24.19 -10.42 -5.66
CA ALA A 48 -23.43 -11.13 -4.64
C ALA A 48 -22.03 -10.52 -4.40
N GLN A 49 -21.30 -10.16 -5.47
CA GLN A 49 -20.01 -9.46 -5.34
C GLN A 49 -20.15 -8.10 -4.65
N GLN A 50 -21.15 -7.33 -5.02
CA GLN A 50 -21.43 -6.02 -4.41
C GLN A 50 -21.79 -6.17 -2.94
N GLN A 51 -22.65 -7.11 -2.58
CA GLN A 51 -23.04 -7.38 -1.19
C GLN A 51 -21.86 -7.88 -0.36
N GLU A 52 -20.97 -8.69 -0.94
CA GLU A 52 -19.74 -9.15 -0.29
C GLU A 52 -18.86 -7.96 0.13
N LEU A 53 -18.64 -6.99 -0.77
CA LEU A 53 -17.88 -5.79 -0.43
C LEU A 53 -18.57 -4.96 0.65
N CYS A 54 -19.89 -4.73 0.53
CA CYS A 54 -20.64 -4.00 1.56
C CYS A 54 -20.47 -4.66 2.94
N THR A 55 -20.54 -5.99 3.03
CA THR A 55 -20.35 -6.72 4.28
C THR A 55 -18.93 -6.51 4.85
N ILE A 56 -17.90 -6.57 4.00
CA ILE A 56 -16.52 -6.27 4.39
C ILE A 56 -16.40 -4.86 4.96
N LEU A 57 -16.94 -3.87 4.25
CA LEU A 57 -16.86 -2.47 4.63
C LEU A 57 -17.70 -2.16 5.88
N ASP A 58 -18.85 -2.83 6.06
CA ASP A 58 -19.66 -2.70 7.29
C ASP A 58 -18.89 -3.19 8.52
N GLN A 59 -18.20 -4.33 8.41
CA GLN A 59 -17.37 -4.85 9.50
C GLN A 59 -16.18 -3.92 9.79
N LEU A 60 -15.53 -3.35 8.77
CA LEU A 60 -14.45 -2.39 8.96
C LEU A 60 -14.94 -1.12 9.65
N ALA A 61 -16.09 -0.58 9.23
CA ALA A 61 -16.70 0.59 9.84
C ALA A 61 -17.11 0.33 11.30
N ASP A 62 -17.67 -0.84 11.60
CA ASP A 62 -18.04 -1.28 12.96
C ASP A 62 -16.83 -1.36 13.91
N ALA A 63 -15.64 -1.59 13.38
CA ALA A 63 -14.37 -1.54 14.12
C ALA A 63 -13.62 -0.21 13.96
N ASN A 64 -14.29 0.87 13.53
CA ASN A 64 -13.72 2.21 13.37
C ASN A 64 -12.46 2.29 12.49
N PHE A 65 -12.34 1.44 11.45
CA PHE A 65 -11.39 1.66 10.37
C PHE A 65 -11.84 2.84 9.53
N ASN A 66 -10.89 3.61 9.01
CA ASN A 66 -11.18 4.84 8.26
C ASN A 66 -10.50 4.93 6.89
N THR A 67 -9.69 3.94 6.52
CA THR A 67 -8.97 3.92 5.25
C THR A 67 -8.88 2.51 4.67
N VAL A 68 -9.16 2.37 3.37
CA VAL A 68 -9.02 1.12 2.63
C VAL A 68 -8.02 1.31 1.48
N PHE A 69 -6.92 0.56 1.48
CA PHE A 69 -6.05 0.41 0.32
C PHE A 69 -6.61 -0.71 -0.57
N LEU A 70 -7.44 -0.35 -1.55
CA LEU A 70 -8.07 -1.29 -2.46
C LEU A 70 -7.15 -1.61 -3.64
N GLN A 71 -6.82 -2.88 -3.86
CA GLN A 71 -5.97 -3.29 -4.97
C GLN A 71 -6.69 -3.11 -6.32
N VAL A 72 -6.30 -2.08 -7.08
CA VAL A 72 -6.97 -1.69 -8.34
C VAL A 72 -6.20 -2.09 -9.59
N ARG A 73 -4.86 -2.14 -9.51
CA ARG A 73 -4.00 -2.73 -10.53
C ARG A 73 -3.27 -3.91 -9.92
N LEU A 74 -3.45 -5.09 -10.53
CA LEU A 74 -2.94 -6.35 -9.98
C LEU A 74 -1.56 -6.66 -10.56
N ARG A 75 -1.56 -7.20 -11.79
CA ARG A 75 -0.34 -7.57 -12.52
C ARG A 75 -0.54 -7.39 -14.02
N GLY A 76 -0.52 -6.11 -14.48
CA GLY A 76 -0.79 -5.77 -15.87
C GLY A 76 -2.26 -5.95 -16.27
N ASP A 77 -3.15 -5.94 -15.29
CA ASP A 77 -4.61 -5.94 -15.39
C ASP A 77 -5.22 -5.14 -14.26
N VAL A 78 -6.41 -4.61 -14.46
CA VAL A 78 -7.05 -3.63 -13.59
C VAL A 78 -8.50 -4.01 -13.26
N ILE A 79 -9.06 -3.42 -12.20
CA ILE A 79 -10.47 -3.65 -11.80
C ILE A 79 -11.42 -2.51 -12.20
N TYR A 80 -10.92 -1.53 -12.93
CA TYR A 80 -11.65 -0.34 -13.36
C TYR A 80 -11.70 -0.24 -14.89
N ARG A 81 -12.47 0.71 -15.42
CA ARG A 81 -12.54 0.95 -16.87
C ARG A 81 -11.25 1.62 -17.34
N SER A 82 -10.41 0.88 -18.04
CA SER A 82 -9.15 1.36 -18.60
C SER A 82 -9.11 1.17 -20.11
N ALA A 83 -8.59 2.17 -20.82
CA ALA A 83 -8.24 2.08 -22.24
C ALA A 83 -6.83 1.48 -22.45
N ILE A 84 -6.05 1.36 -21.37
CA ILE A 84 -4.62 1.00 -21.40
C ILE A 84 -4.39 -0.47 -21.02
N GLU A 85 -4.94 -0.95 -19.91
CA GLU A 85 -4.77 -2.33 -19.45
C GLU A 85 -6.10 -3.09 -19.42
N PRO A 86 -6.09 -4.41 -19.62
CA PRO A 86 -7.30 -5.20 -19.63
C PRO A 86 -7.96 -5.27 -18.26
N ALA A 87 -9.29 -5.36 -18.24
CA ALA A 87 -10.00 -5.70 -17.03
C ALA A 87 -9.57 -7.09 -16.53
N SER A 88 -9.41 -7.20 -15.20
CA SER A 88 -9.00 -8.44 -14.54
C SER A 88 -10.07 -9.53 -14.66
N LYS A 89 -9.62 -10.75 -14.90
CA LYS A 89 -10.51 -11.93 -14.91
C LYS A 89 -11.09 -12.26 -13.53
N THR A 90 -10.52 -11.72 -12.45
CA THR A 90 -10.98 -11.99 -11.08
C THR A 90 -12.46 -11.62 -10.90
N PHE A 91 -12.91 -10.56 -11.56
CA PHE A 91 -14.29 -10.07 -11.42
C PHE A 91 -15.29 -10.73 -12.39
N SER A 92 -14.88 -11.05 -13.60
CA SER A 92 -15.77 -11.55 -14.64
C SER A 92 -15.46 -12.98 -15.13
N GLY A 93 -14.33 -13.55 -14.68
CA GLY A 93 -13.82 -14.83 -15.17
C GLY A 93 -13.03 -14.74 -16.47
N LYS A 94 -12.98 -13.55 -17.12
CA LYS A 94 -12.30 -13.37 -18.42
C LYS A 94 -11.56 -12.03 -18.48
N TYR A 95 -10.31 -12.07 -18.91
CA TYR A 95 -9.54 -10.83 -19.13
C TYR A 95 -10.18 -9.92 -20.19
N GLY A 96 -10.11 -8.61 -19.93
CA GLY A 96 -10.66 -7.59 -20.81
C GLY A 96 -12.19 -7.48 -20.80
N THR A 97 -12.85 -8.18 -19.88
CA THR A 97 -14.31 -8.13 -19.72
C THR A 97 -14.64 -7.60 -18.33
N MET A 98 -15.41 -6.52 -18.28
CA MET A 98 -15.94 -5.98 -17.02
C MET A 98 -17.12 -6.86 -16.53
N PRO A 99 -17.38 -6.95 -15.21
CA PRO A 99 -18.45 -7.79 -14.66
C PRO A 99 -19.88 -7.24 -14.89
N GLY A 100 -20.02 -6.14 -15.63
CA GLY A 100 -21.30 -5.46 -15.87
C GLY A 100 -21.55 -4.27 -14.94
N TYR A 101 -20.59 -3.98 -14.06
CA TYR A 101 -20.49 -2.73 -13.26
C TYR A 101 -19.03 -2.32 -13.21
N ASP A 102 -18.73 -1.16 -12.62
CA ASP A 102 -17.36 -0.71 -12.36
C ASP A 102 -16.99 -0.99 -10.89
N PRO A 103 -16.11 -1.99 -10.62
CA PRO A 103 -15.79 -2.38 -9.26
C PRO A 103 -15.12 -1.25 -8.45
N LEU A 104 -14.27 -0.43 -9.08
CA LEU A 104 -13.62 0.68 -8.39
C LEU A 104 -14.60 1.79 -8.05
N ALA A 105 -15.43 2.21 -9.01
CA ALA A 105 -16.45 3.24 -8.76
C ALA A 105 -17.41 2.81 -7.64
N PHE A 106 -17.85 1.55 -7.66
CA PHE A 106 -18.70 1.00 -6.60
C PHE A 106 -18.00 0.99 -5.24
N ALA A 107 -16.73 0.59 -5.19
CA ALA A 107 -15.98 0.54 -3.93
C ALA A 107 -15.75 1.93 -3.33
N ILE A 108 -15.44 2.94 -4.16
CA ILE A 108 -15.30 4.33 -3.71
C ILE A 108 -16.60 4.82 -3.08
N GLU A 109 -17.74 4.65 -3.79
CA GLU A 109 -19.05 5.06 -3.30
C GLU A 109 -19.37 4.39 -1.95
N GLU A 110 -19.13 3.08 -1.83
CA GLU A 110 -19.44 2.34 -0.61
C GLU A 110 -18.48 2.66 0.56
N CYS A 111 -17.20 2.99 0.29
CA CYS A 111 -16.29 3.52 1.30
C CYS A 111 -16.75 4.89 1.81
N HIS A 112 -17.06 5.82 0.91
CA HIS A 112 -17.48 7.17 1.25
C HIS A 112 -18.81 7.20 2.04
N LYS A 113 -19.76 6.32 1.71
CA LYS A 113 -21.02 6.16 2.51
C LYS A 113 -20.75 5.81 3.97
N ARG A 114 -19.62 5.20 4.27
CA ARG A 114 -19.19 4.77 5.62
C ARG A 114 -18.16 5.71 6.26
N GLY A 115 -17.86 6.85 5.62
CA GLY A 115 -16.86 7.79 6.10
C GLY A 115 -15.41 7.26 6.03
N MET A 116 -15.13 6.33 5.12
CA MET A 116 -13.79 5.78 4.90
C MET A 116 -13.18 6.32 3.63
N GLU A 117 -11.86 6.62 3.66
CA GLU A 117 -11.08 6.88 2.45
C GLU A 117 -10.85 5.60 1.65
N CYS A 118 -10.93 5.71 0.31
CA CYS A 118 -10.60 4.65 -0.65
C CYS A 118 -9.36 5.02 -1.44
N HIS A 119 -8.22 4.41 -1.10
CA HIS A 119 -6.97 4.61 -1.82
C HIS A 119 -6.77 3.52 -2.87
N ALA A 120 -6.48 3.92 -4.09
CA ALA A 120 -6.19 3.02 -5.19
C ALA A 120 -4.80 2.36 -4.99
N TRP A 121 -4.76 1.12 -4.53
CA TRP A 121 -3.53 0.33 -4.39
C TRP A 121 -3.09 -0.20 -5.76
N PHE A 122 -1.98 0.32 -6.22
CA PHE A 122 -1.44 0.14 -7.55
C PHE A 122 -0.13 -0.66 -7.52
N VAL A 123 -0.16 -1.93 -7.96
CA VAL A 123 1.04 -2.76 -8.14
C VAL A 123 1.80 -2.29 -9.37
N THR A 124 3.01 -1.73 -9.21
CA THR A 124 3.63 -0.87 -10.23
C THR A 124 4.31 -1.63 -11.36
N PHE A 125 5.36 -2.40 -11.08
CA PHE A 125 6.16 -3.03 -12.15
C PHE A 125 5.80 -4.48 -12.51
N PRO A 126 5.29 -5.32 -11.61
CA PRO A 126 4.87 -6.68 -11.97
C PRO A 126 3.81 -6.68 -13.05
N VAL A 127 3.97 -7.57 -14.05
CA VAL A 127 3.03 -7.78 -15.16
C VAL A 127 2.37 -9.16 -15.05
N GLY A 128 3.05 -10.14 -14.44
CA GLY A 128 2.50 -11.45 -14.17
C GLY A 128 3.32 -12.61 -14.69
N THR A 129 2.82 -13.80 -14.40
CA THR A 129 3.46 -15.05 -14.84
C THR A 129 3.33 -15.25 -16.35
N GLU A 130 4.18 -16.11 -16.91
CA GLU A 130 4.07 -16.53 -18.32
C GLU A 130 2.67 -17.04 -18.68
N LYS A 131 2.06 -17.81 -17.75
CA LYS A 131 0.69 -18.31 -17.90
C LYS A 131 -0.32 -17.16 -18.01
N ALA A 132 -0.25 -16.17 -17.13
CA ALA A 132 -1.16 -15.02 -17.14
C ALA A 132 -1.01 -14.19 -18.43
N VAL A 133 0.22 -13.92 -18.87
CA VAL A 133 0.51 -13.22 -20.13
C VAL A 133 -0.04 -13.98 -21.34
N LYS A 134 0.09 -15.32 -21.35
CA LYS A 134 -0.47 -16.17 -22.40
C LYS A 134 -2.00 -16.13 -22.42
N GLU A 135 -2.64 -16.18 -21.25
CA GLU A 135 -4.11 -16.07 -21.12
C GLU A 135 -4.64 -14.70 -21.55
N GLN A 136 -3.94 -13.61 -21.21
CA GLN A 136 -4.28 -12.26 -21.68
C GLN A 136 -4.14 -12.11 -23.19
N GLY A 137 -3.25 -12.89 -23.83
CA GLY A 137 -3.02 -12.88 -25.27
C GLY A 137 -2.64 -11.49 -25.79
N LYS A 138 -3.36 -10.99 -26.80
CA LYS A 138 -3.13 -9.65 -27.40
C LYS A 138 -3.40 -8.48 -26.45
N LEU A 139 -4.10 -8.69 -25.35
CA LEU A 139 -4.41 -7.65 -24.37
C LEU A 139 -3.21 -7.34 -23.46
N SER A 140 -2.29 -8.30 -23.30
CA SER A 140 -1.13 -8.14 -22.43
C SER A 140 -0.21 -7.00 -22.88
N VAL A 141 0.28 -6.21 -21.94
CA VAL A 141 1.32 -5.21 -22.19
C VAL A 141 2.58 -5.82 -22.79
N VAL A 142 2.94 -7.05 -22.43
CA VAL A 142 4.08 -7.78 -23.01
C VAL A 142 3.95 -7.94 -24.52
N LYS A 143 2.71 -8.14 -25.03
CA LYS A 143 2.45 -8.26 -26.46
C LYS A 143 2.30 -6.91 -27.16
N ARG A 144 1.73 -5.92 -26.48
CA ARG A 144 1.49 -4.59 -27.05
C ARG A 144 2.72 -3.69 -27.02
N ASN A 145 3.51 -3.77 -25.95
CA ASN A 145 4.70 -2.95 -25.71
C ASN A 145 5.88 -3.80 -25.21
N PRO A 146 6.37 -4.77 -26.00
CA PRO A 146 7.38 -5.75 -25.54
C PRO A 146 8.69 -5.09 -25.11
N LYS A 147 9.04 -3.94 -25.66
CA LYS A 147 10.25 -3.18 -25.30
C LYS A 147 10.25 -2.67 -23.85
N LEU A 148 9.06 -2.48 -23.25
CA LEU A 148 8.93 -2.06 -21.86
C LEU A 148 9.14 -3.22 -20.88
N CYS A 149 9.10 -4.47 -21.36
CA CYS A 149 8.98 -5.64 -20.50
C CYS A 149 10.25 -6.48 -20.46
N LYS A 150 10.53 -7.02 -19.29
CA LYS A 150 11.60 -8.00 -19.05
C LYS A 150 11.04 -9.22 -18.35
N ARG A 151 11.54 -10.40 -18.73
CA ARG A 151 11.28 -11.65 -18.02
C ARG A 151 12.37 -11.89 -16.99
N HIS A 152 11.97 -12.16 -15.76
CA HIS A 152 12.88 -12.43 -14.65
C HIS A 152 12.25 -13.49 -13.72
N ASN A 153 12.97 -14.54 -13.41
CA ASN A 153 12.53 -15.63 -12.50
C ASN A 153 11.11 -16.17 -12.81
N GLY A 154 10.79 -16.36 -14.10
CA GLY A 154 9.51 -16.92 -14.54
C GLY A 154 8.34 -15.92 -14.62
N GLU A 155 8.56 -14.69 -14.23
CA GLU A 155 7.55 -13.60 -14.27
C GLU A 155 7.99 -12.47 -15.20
N TRP A 156 7.02 -11.68 -15.66
CA TRP A 156 7.21 -10.50 -16.48
C TRP A 156 7.11 -9.24 -15.62
N TYR A 157 7.96 -8.28 -15.91
CA TYR A 157 8.02 -6.98 -15.24
C TYR A 157 8.16 -5.86 -16.27
N LEU A 158 7.59 -4.70 -15.98
CA LEU A 158 8.00 -3.47 -16.64
C LEU A 158 9.43 -3.12 -16.20
N ASP A 159 10.28 -2.73 -17.13
CA ASP A 159 11.67 -2.35 -16.85
C ASP A 159 11.74 -0.86 -16.45
N PRO A 160 12.05 -0.53 -15.19
CA PRO A 160 12.14 0.85 -14.74
C PRO A 160 13.22 1.66 -15.46
N GLY A 161 14.21 0.98 -16.04
CA GLY A 161 15.31 1.60 -16.77
C GLY A 161 14.96 2.06 -18.18
N VAL A 162 13.83 1.61 -18.72
CA VAL A 162 13.33 2.08 -20.03
C VAL A 162 12.54 3.36 -19.79
N PRO A 163 12.96 4.52 -20.36
CA PRO A 163 12.32 5.83 -20.11
C PRO A 163 10.81 5.82 -20.35
N GLU A 164 10.35 5.15 -21.39
CA GLU A 164 8.94 5.05 -21.77
C GLU A 164 8.09 4.27 -20.75
N THR A 165 8.72 3.51 -19.84
CA THR A 165 8.01 2.86 -18.72
C THR A 165 7.38 3.89 -17.79
N ALA A 166 8.09 4.99 -17.51
CA ALA A 166 7.53 6.07 -16.68
C ALA A 166 6.32 6.74 -17.35
N ASP A 167 6.34 6.90 -18.68
CA ASP A 167 5.20 7.43 -19.44
C ASP A 167 4.00 6.49 -19.37
N TYR A 168 4.26 5.19 -19.51
CA TYR A 168 3.23 4.15 -19.44
C TYR A 168 2.55 4.12 -18.06
N ILE A 169 3.33 4.11 -16.98
CA ILE A 169 2.79 4.14 -15.62
C ILE A 169 2.01 5.43 -15.35
N LEU A 170 2.57 6.58 -15.75
CA LEU A 170 1.89 7.87 -15.59
C LEU A 170 0.57 7.92 -16.36
N SER A 171 0.46 7.27 -17.52
CA SER A 171 -0.80 7.21 -18.27
C SER A 171 -1.90 6.46 -17.51
N LEU A 172 -1.56 5.36 -16.82
CA LEU A 172 -2.48 4.63 -15.95
C LEU A 172 -2.88 5.44 -14.71
N VAL A 173 -1.91 6.16 -14.10
CA VAL A 173 -2.19 7.08 -12.98
C VAL A 173 -3.17 8.17 -13.41
N LYS A 174 -3.02 8.70 -14.63
CA LYS A 174 -3.92 9.71 -15.20
C LYS A 174 -5.35 9.17 -15.36
N GLU A 175 -5.52 7.93 -15.81
CA GLU A 175 -6.85 7.30 -15.88
C GLU A 175 -7.51 7.25 -14.50
N LEU A 176 -6.78 6.81 -13.47
CA LEU A 176 -7.29 6.71 -12.09
C LEU A 176 -7.66 8.08 -11.53
N VAL A 177 -6.72 9.02 -11.51
CA VAL A 177 -6.89 10.32 -10.86
C VAL A 177 -7.95 11.16 -11.57
N ASN A 178 -8.00 11.16 -12.91
CA ASN A 178 -8.98 11.93 -13.66
C ASN A 178 -10.37 11.29 -13.67
N GLY A 179 -10.41 9.95 -13.70
CA GLY A 179 -11.67 9.20 -13.90
C GLY A 179 -12.42 8.85 -12.63
N TYR A 180 -11.76 8.92 -11.47
CA TYR A 180 -12.33 8.42 -10.22
C TYR A 180 -12.12 9.41 -9.08
N ASP A 181 -13.03 9.37 -8.11
CA ASP A 181 -12.98 10.17 -6.88
C ASP A 181 -12.25 9.42 -5.76
N ILE A 182 -11.02 9.01 -6.07
CA ILE A 182 -10.13 8.36 -5.09
C ILE A 182 -9.56 9.39 -4.11
N ASP A 183 -9.42 9.02 -2.85
CA ASP A 183 -8.81 9.85 -1.81
C ASP A 183 -7.28 9.79 -1.87
N GLY A 184 -6.74 8.69 -2.39
CA GLY A 184 -5.31 8.51 -2.56
C GLY A 184 -4.95 7.46 -3.60
N ILE A 185 -3.67 7.44 -3.96
CA ILE A 185 -3.05 6.39 -4.75
C ILE A 185 -1.84 5.84 -4.01
N GLN A 186 -1.77 4.52 -3.84
CA GLN A 186 -0.68 3.84 -3.16
C GLN A 186 0.11 2.97 -4.12
N PHE A 187 1.40 3.24 -4.25
CA PHE A 187 2.30 2.47 -5.11
C PHE A 187 2.96 1.34 -4.35
N ASP A 188 2.59 0.11 -4.72
CA ASP A 188 3.26 -1.10 -4.29
C ASP A 188 4.16 -1.65 -5.41
N TYR A 189 5.16 -2.44 -5.03
CA TYR A 189 6.15 -2.97 -5.98
C TYR A 189 6.75 -1.90 -6.89
N ILE A 190 6.83 -0.64 -6.41
CA ILE A 190 7.59 0.43 -7.07
C ILE A 190 9.08 0.24 -6.79
N ARG A 191 9.59 -0.91 -7.24
CA ARG A 191 10.91 -1.43 -6.95
C ARG A 191 11.33 -2.48 -7.97
N TYR A 192 12.63 -2.73 -8.07
CA TYR A 192 13.10 -3.89 -8.81
C TYR A 192 12.62 -5.18 -8.12
N PRO A 193 12.48 -6.30 -8.88
CA PRO A 193 12.01 -7.55 -8.32
C PRO A 193 13.01 -8.13 -7.32
N GLU A 194 12.58 -9.17 -6.60
CA GLU A 194 13.48 -9.98 -5.79
C GLU A 194 14.62 -10.55 -6.64
N GLN A 195 15.79 -10.72 -6.00
CA GLN A 195 17.02 -11.11 -6.72
C GLN A 195 17.39 -10.13 -7.86
N ALA A 196 17.16 -8.84 -7.64
CA ALA A 196 17.36 -7.78 -8.62
C ALA A 196 18.77 -7.75 -9.24
N LYS A 197 19.78 -8.32 -8.57
CA LYS A 197 21.15 -8.42 -9.10
C LYS A 197 21.21 -9.09 -10.47
N THR A 198 20.32 -10.04 -10.75
CA THR A 198 20.22 -10.78 -12.00
C THR A 198 19.14 -10.27 -12.95
N PHE A 199 18.54 -9.12 -12.65
CA PHE A 199 17.55 -8.50 -13.54
C PHE A 199 18.20 -8.12 -14.88
N PRO A 200 17.57 -8.46 -16.03
CA PRO A 200 18.21 -8.38 -17.36
C PRO A 200 18.14 -6.97 -17.99
N ASP A 201 18.63 -5.95 -17.27
CA ASP A 201 18.64 -4.55 -17.72
C ASP A 201 20.03 -4.04 -18.17
N LYS A 202 21.06 -4.90 -18.25
CA LYS A 202 22.42 -4.49 -18.60
C LYS A 202 22.50 -3.68 -19.91
N ALA A 203 21.81 -4.13 -20.97
CA ALA A 203 21.79 -3.44 -22.24
C ALA A 203 21.07 -2.07 -22.14
N VAL A 204 20.02 -1.99 -21.33
CA VAL A 204 19.28 -0.76 -21.06
C VAL A 204 20.16 0.23 -20.29
N HIS A 205 20.89 -0.26 -19.26
CA HIS A 205 21.86 0.54 -18.53
C HIS A 205 22.99 1.08 -19.45
N GLN A 206 23.53 0.25 -20.33
CA GLN A 206 24.55 0.70 -21.30
C GLN A 206 24.03 1.81 -22.20
N LYS A 207 22.74 1.76 -22.56
CA LYS A 207 22.13 2.76 -23.44
C LYS A 207 21.79 4.06 -22.70
N TYR A 208 21.23 4.00 -21.49
CA TYR A 208 20.65 5.15 -20.81
C TYR A 208 21.37 5.57 -19.52
N GLY A 209 22.23 4.73 -18.95
CA GLY A 209 22.89 4.94 -17.66
C GLY A 209 24.41 4.78 -17.66
N LYS A 210 25.05 4.76 -18.83
CA LYS A 210 26.48 4.39 -19.02
C LYS A 210 27.46 5.12 -18.08
N SER A 211 27.17 6.35 -17.70
CA SER A 211 28.03 7.18 -16.84
C SER A 211 27.80 6.97 -15.33
N THR A 212 26.81 6.18 -14.96
CA THR A 212 26.39 5.98 -13.57
C THR A 212 26.54 4.50 -13.18
N ARG A 213 26.90 4.22 -11.92
CA ARG A 213 26.95 2.84 -11.42
C ARG A 213 25.54 2.22 -11.48
N LEU A 214 25.44 0.95 -11.86
CA LEU A 214 24.18 0.25 -12.04
C LEU A 214 23.19 0.38 -10.84
N PRO A 215 23.62 0.20 -9.57
CA PRO A 215 22.72 0.36 -8.44
C PRO A 215 22.15 1.78 -8.29
N ASP A 216 22.98 2.79 -8.52
CA ASP A 216 22.59 4.20 -8.40
C ASP A 216 21.65 4.59 -9.53
N TRP A 217 21.92 4.14 -10.75
CA TRP A 217 21.06 4.33 -11.92
C TRP A 217 19.68 3.67 -11.73
N ARG A 218 19.62 2.47 -11.14
CA ARG A 218 18.36 1.79 -10.82
C ARG A 218 17.51 2.60 -9.84
N ARG A 219 18.11 3.08 -8.76
CA ARG A 219 17.43 3.96 -7.79
C ARG A 219 16.93 5.25 -8.43
N GLU A 220 17.79 5.88 -9.23
CA GLU A 220 17.46 7.13 -9.90
C GLU A 220 16.29 7.00 -10.89
N ASN A 221 16.17 5.87 -11.60
CA ASN A 221 15.03 5.61 -12.48
C ASN A 221 13.71 5.57 -11.70
N ILE A 222 13.70 4.92 -10.53
CA ILE A 222 12.54 4.87 -9.66
C ILE A 222 12.26 6.26 -9.06
N ASN A 223 13.29 6.95 -8.56
CA ASN A 223 13.14 8.28 -7.98
C ASN A 223 12.51 9.27 -8.97
N LYS A 224 13.00 9.33 -10.21
CA LYS A 224 12.44 10.20 -11.27
C LYS A 224 10.97 9.88 -11.53
N MET A 225 10.60 8.61 -11.57
CA MET A 225 9.21 8.20 -11.77
C MET A 225 8.33 8.64 -10.59
N VAL A 226 8.76 8.41 -9.34
CA VAL A 226 8.04 8.84 -8.14
C VAL A 226 7.83 10.35 -8.15
N TYR A 227 8.88 11.13 -8.42
CA TYR A 227 8.78 12.60 -8.46
C TYR A 227 7.80 13.08 -9.52
N ARG A 228 7.90 12.53 -10.73
CA ARG A 228 7.04 12.88 -11.84
C ARG A 228 5.57 12.56 -11.58
N ILE A 229 5.29 11.40 -10.98
CA ILE A 229 3.94 11.01 -10.61
C ILE A 229 3.38 11.97 -9.54
N TYR A 230 4.14 12.20 -8.48
CA TYR A 230 3.72 13.10 -7.40
C TYR A 230 3.38 14.49 -7.92
N ASP A 231 4.30 15.08 -8.68
CA ASP A 231 4.13 16.44 -9.22
C ASP A 231 2.88 16.53 -10.10
N TRP A 232 2.67 15.52 -10.95
CA TRP A 232 1.49 15.48 -11.79
C TRP A 232 0.20 15.31 -10.98
N VAL A 233 0.16 14.43 -10.00
CA VAL A 233 -1.03 14.21 -9.16
C VAL A 233 -1.37 15.49 -8.40
N LYS A 234 -0.38 16.16 -7.79
CA LYS A 234 -0.59 17.40 -7.04
C LYS A 234 -1.02 18.56 -7.90
N GLN A 235 -0.60 18.59 -9.16
CA GLN A 235 -1.08 19.58 -10.12
C GLN A 235 -2.53 19.31 -10.55
N ALA A 236 -2.91 18.05 -10.74
CA ALA A 236 -4.23 17.66 -11.23
C ALA A 236 -5.30 17.69 -10.11
N LYS A 237 -5.02 17.06 -8.97
CA LYS A 237 -5.89 16.97 -7.79
C LYS A 237 -5.02 17.03 -6.52
N PRO A 238 -4.72 18.21 -5.99
CA PRO A 238 -3.77 18.37 -4.87
C PRO A 238 -4.19 17.62 -3.60
N TRP A 239 -5.48 17.37 -3.38
CA TRP A 239 -6.00 16.62 -2.24
C TRP A 239 -5.79 15.11 -2.33
N VAL A 240 -5.60 14.52 -3.53
CA VAL A 240 -5.35 13.09 -3.68
C VAL A 240 -4.00 12.75 -3.05
N GLN A 241 -4.02 11.90 -2.03
CA GLN A 241 -2.81 11.49 -1.33
C GLN A 241 -1.96 10.56 -2.20
N VAL A 242 -0.63 10.75 -2.17
CA VAL A 242 0.32 9.87 -2.85
C VAL A 242 1.15 9.13 -1.83
N SER A 243 1.06 7.81 -1.82
CA SER A 243 1.78 6.95 -0.89
C SER A 243 2.49 5.79 -1.58
N SER A 244 3.41 5.17 -0.86
CA SER A 244 4.10 3.95 -1.32
C SER A 244 4.29 2.96 -0.17
N SER A 245 4.31 1.66 -0.52
CA SER A 245 4.61 0.55 0.40
C SER A 245 6.00 -0.05 0.12
N PRO A 246 7.07 0.54 0.65
CA PRO A 246 8.41 -0.02 0.52
C PRO A 246 8.59 -1.23 1.43
N LEU A 247 9.74 -1.93 1.27
CA LEU A 247 10.16 -2.92 2.25
C LEU A 247 10.28 -2.28 3.63
N GLY A 248 9.90 -3.00 4.66
CA GLY A 248 9.81 -2.52 6.03
C GLY A 248 11.13 -2.01 6.62
N LYS A 249 12.27 -2.47 6.10
CA LYS A 249 13.60 -1.98 6.45
C LYS A 249 14.15 -1.14 5.31
N TYR A 250 14.37 0.17 5.57
CA TYR A 250 14.95 1.05 4.56
C TYR A 250 16.35 0.60 4.18
N ASN A 251 17.26 0.54 5.16
CA ASN A 251 18.64 0.07 5.02
C ASN A 251 19.11 -0.48 6.37
N ARG A 252 20.35 -0.95 6.47
CA ARG A 252 20.97 -1.24 7.75
C ARG A 252 21.06 0.05 8.59
N ILE A 253 20.85 -0.07 9.88
CA ILE A 253 20.98 1.00 10.87
C ILE A 253 22.02 0.58 11.91
N GLU A 254 22.57 1.53 12.66
CA GLU A 254 23.61 1.26 13.65
C GLU A 254 23.17 0.20 14.67
N ARG A 255 21.94 0.31 15.17
CA ARG A 255 21.32 -0.64 16.12
C ARG A 255 21.09 -2.04 15.52
N VAL A 256 20.97 -2.16 14.18
CA VAL A 256 20.73 -3.41 13.45
C VAL A 256 21.62 -3.47 12.20
N PRO A 257 22.94 -3.69 12.38
CA PRO A 257 23.89 -3.66 11.27
C PRO A 257 23.68 -4.78 10.24
N ASN A 258 23.08 -5.90 10.66
CA ASN A 258 22.73 -7.03 9.80
C ASN A 258 21.24 -7.03 9.45
N ALA A 259 20.74 -5.95 8.85
CA ALA A 259 19.33 -5.79 8.53
C ALA A 259 18.78 -6.82 7.50
N GLY A 260 19.65 -7.52 6.79
CA GLY A 260 19.27 -8.50 5.75
C GLY A 260 18.69 -7.81 4.52
N TRP A 261 17.46 -8.16 4.13
CA TRP A 261 16.82 -7.66 2.93
C TRP A 261 16.21 -6.26 3.19
N THR A 262 16.69 -5.25 2.42
CA THR A 262 16.34 -3.83 2.62
C THR A 262 15.83 -3.18 1.34
N ALA A 263 15.10 -2.08 1.48
CA ALA A 263 14.56 -1.32 0.36
C ALA A 263 15.69 -0.74 -0.51
N TYR A 264 16.68 -0.14 0.10
CA TYR A 264 17.74 0.60 -0.59
C TYR A 264 18.72 -0.31 -1.34
N GLU A 265 19.25 -1.35 -0.67
CA GLU A 265 20.30 -2.19 -1.22
C GLU A 265 19.75 -3.37 -2.07
N SER A 266 18.61 -3.95 -1.66
CA SER A 266 18.16 -5.20 -2.26
C SER A 266 17.26 -5.00 -3.48
N VAL A 267 16.42 -3.95 -3.47
CA VAL A 267 15.40 -3.70 -4.51
C VAL A 267 15.43 -2.28 -5.06
N PHE A 268 16.45 -1.49 -4.70
CA PHE A 268 16.73 -0.16 -5.24
C PHE A 268 15.61 0.87 -5.04
N GLN A 269 14.87 0.78 -3.92
CA GLN A 269 13.95 1.82 -3.47
C GLN A 269 14.70 2.85 -2.61
N ASP A 270 14.40 4.13 -2.79
CA ASP A 270 14.94 5.20 -1.95
C ASP A 270 13.83 6.07 -1.34
N PRO A 271 12.92 5.48 -0.54
CA PRO A 271 11.79 6.20 0.04
C PRO A 271 12.20 7.33 1.00
N LYS A 272 13.36 7.23 1.65
CA LYS A 272 13.91 8.34 2.43
C LYS A 272 14.12 9.59 1.57
N MET A 273 14.74 9.43 0.39
CA MET A 273 14.91 10.52 -0.56
C MET A 273 13.56 11.05 -1.05
N TRP A 274 12.57 10.19 -1.28
CA TRP A 274 11.25 10.63 -1.73
C TRP A 274 10.57 11.54 -0.69
N MET A 275 10.64 11.17 0.59
CA MET A 275 10.12 11.98 1.69
C MET A 275 10.92 13.28 1.88
N GLN A 276 12.25 13.21 1.84
CA GLN A 276 13.11 14.39 1.95
C GLN A 276 12.85 15.42 0.83
N LYS A 277 12.53 14.95 -0.38
CA LYS A 277 12.14 15.80 -1.51
C LYS A 277 10.67 16.22 -1.48
N GLY A 278 9.89 15.79 -0.47
CA GLY A 278 8.46 16.06 -0.37
C GLY A 278 7.64 15.45 -1.49
N LYS A 279 8.07 14.28 -2.02
CA LYS A 279 7.42 13.59 -3.15
C LYS A 279 6.60 12.36 -2.71
N GLN A 280 6.20 12.35 -1.45
CA GLN A 280 5.23 11.42 -0.86
C GLN A 280 4.43 12.18 0.20
N ASP A 281 3.15 11.86 0.34
CA ASP A 281 2.34 12.35 1.46
C ASP A 281 2.41 11.37 2.64
N MET A 282 2.50 10.09 2.31
CA MET A 282 2.52 9.00 3.28
C MET A 282 3.48 7.92 2.83
N ILE A 283 4.16 7.30 3.78
CA ILE A 283 4.94 6.08 3.57
C ILE A 283 4.36 4.96 4.41
N VAL A 284 4.16 3.79 3.77
CA VAL A 284 3.49 2.62 4.38
C VAL A 284 4.43 1.42 4.31
N PRO A 285 5.52 1.38 5.09
CA PRO A 285 6.51 0.31 5.01
C PRO A 285 5.91 -1.04 5.42
N MET A 286 6.19 -2.10 4.66
CA MET A 286 5.73 -3.47 4.92
C MET A 286 6.57 -4.10 6.05
N MET A 287 6.18 -3.89 7.29
CA MET A 287 6.95 -4.25 8.48
C MET A 287 6.48 -5.57 9.10
N TYR A 288 6.51 -6.65 8.33
CA TYR A 288 6.03 -7.98 8.73
C TYR A 288 7.08 -8.76 9.54
N TYR A 289 7.61 -8.12 10.58
CA TYR A 289 8.69 -8.60 11.45
C TYR A 289 8.30 -8.43 12.92
N LEU A 290 9.06 -9.05 13.83
CA LEU A 290 8.92 -8.87 15.29
C LEU A 290 10.19 -8.25 15.90
N HIS A 291 10.04 -7.69 17.09
CA HIS A 291 11.10 -7.25 18.00
C HIS A 291 12.17 -6.37 17.33
N ASP A 292 13.44 -6.76 17.39
CA ASP A 292 14.58 -6.00 16.87
C ASP A 292 14.52 -5.76 15.34
N ASN A 293 13.69 -6.51 14.65
CA ASN A 293 13.45 -6.30 13.21
C ASN A 293 12.27 -5.35 12.93
N PHE A 294 11.50 -4.98 13.95
CA PHE A 294 10.36 -4.06 13.83
C PHE A 294 10.65 -2.71 14.51
N PHE A 295 10.81 -2.71 15.83
CA PHE A 295 10.85 -1.49 16.64
C PHE A 295 11.91 -0.48 16.20
N PRO A 296 13.19 -0.82 16.03
CA PRO A 296 14.21 0.13 15.61
C PRO A 296 13.98 0.71 14.22
N PHE A 297 13.22 0.00 13.37
CA PHE A 297 12.90 0.48 12.04
C PHE A 297 11.68 1.40 12.02
N VAL A 298 10.74 1.29 12.96
CA VAL A 298 9.69 2.31 13.17
C VAL A 298 10.35 3.64 13.49
N ASP A 299 11.30 3.68 14.47
CA ASP A 299 12.05 4.88 14.80
C ASP A 299 12.72 5.45 13.55
N ASN A 300 13.42 4.60 12.80
CA ASN A 300 14.15 5.02 11.61
C ASN A 300 13.25 5.63 10.54
N TRP A 301 12.03 5.08 10.36
CA TRP A 301 11.04 5.64 9.44
C TRP A 301 10.54 7.00 9.91
N VAL A 302 10.17 7.13 11.18
CA VAL A 302 9.66 8.38 11.75
C VAL A 302 10.73 9.48 11.78
N GLU A 303 11.96 9.18 12.21
CA GLU A 303 13.09 10.10 12.19
C GLU A 303 13.42 10.67 10.81
N ASN A 304 13.13 9.91 9.75
CA ASN A 304 13.46 10.29 8.38
C ASN A 304 12.25 10.67 7.51
N CYS A 305 11.06 10.83 8.11
CA CYS A 305 9.81 11.11 7.38
C CYS A 305 9.70 12.54 6.84
N ASN A 306 10.53 13.47 7.32
CA ASN A 306 10.48 14.88 6.90
C ASN A 306 9.07 15.50 7.04
N GLY A 307 8.39 15.22 8.14
CA GLY A 307 7.02 15.70 8.42
C GLY A 307 5.92 15.01 7.59
N ARG A 308 6.23 13.96 6.84
CA ARG A 308 5.24 13.15 6.12
C ARG A 308 4.69 12.03 7.02
N LEU A 309 3.54 11.48 6.65
CA LEU A 309 2.90 10.44 7.44
C LEU A 309 3.64 9.10 7.31
N VAL A 310 3.90 8.46 8.45
CA VAL A 310 4.45 7.09 8.52
C VAL A 310 3.38 6.18 9.08
N VAL A 311 2.97 5.19 8.29
CA VAL A 311 1.92 4.23 8.64
C VAL A 311 2.50 2.81 8.52
N PRO A 312 3.08 2.24 9.59
CA PRO A 312 3.62 0.89 9.55
C PRO A 312 2.57 -0.15 9.11
N GLY A 313 2.98 -0.99 8.15
CA GLY A 313 2.19 -2.12 7.70
C GLY A 313 2.44 -3.34 8.56
N LEU A 314 1.40 -3.84 9.24
CA LEU A 314 1.46 -4.95 10.17
C LEU A 314 1.03 -6.26 9.50
N GLY A 315 1.75 -7.33 9.77
CA GLY A 315 1.53 -8.63 9.15
C GLY A 315 0.47 -9.46 9.86
N ALA A 316 -0.82 -9.07 9.81
CA ALA A 316 -1.89 -9.86 10.42
C ALA A 316 -1.95 -11.31 9.89
N TYR A 317 -1.55 -11.56 8.65
CA TYR A 317 -1.46 -12.91 8.09
C TYR A 317 -0.44 -13.80 8.81
N ARG A 318 0.57 -13.20 9.46
CA ARG A 318 1.57 -13.93 10.26
C ARG A 318 0.99 -14.62 11.50
N MET A 319 -0.24 -14.25 11.88
CA MET A 319 -0.96 -14.90 12.98
C MET A 319 -1.43 -16.31 12.61
N ASP A 320 -1.51 -16.64 11.32
CA ASP A 320 -1.82 -17.99 10.86
C ASP A 320 -0.70 -18.97 11.29
N LYS A 321 -1.10 -20.17 11.76
CA LYS A 321 -0.16 -21.23 12.17
C LYS A 321 0.74 -21.70 11.04
N SER A 322 0.26 -21.64 9.81
CA SER A 322 1.03 -22.03 8.61
C SER A 322 2.10 -21.00 8.24
N GLU A 323 2.04 -19.78 8.80
CA GLU A 323 2.98 -18.69 8.54
C GLU A 323 4.01 -18.54 9.67
N ALA A 324 3.64 -17.89 10.77
CA ALA A 324 4.57 -17.62 11.87
C ALA A 324 3.92 -17.71 13.26
N ASP A 325 2.64 -18.02 13.29
CA ASP A 325 1.85 -18.26 14.52
C ASP A 325 1.87 -17.09 15.55
N TRP A 326 1.99 -15.83 15.06
CA TRP A 326 2.00 -14.65 15.91
C TRP A 326 0.76 -14.58 16.80
N THR A 327 0.91 -13.96 17.96
CA THR A 327 -0.16 -13.72 18.93
C THR A 327 -0.84 -12.37 18.66
N VAL A 328 -1.97 -12.11 19.30
CA VAL A 328 -2.60 -10.78 19.30
C VAL A 328 -1.65 -9.74 19.91
N ASN A 329 -0.94 -10.10 21.00
CA ASN A 329 0.00 -9.20 21.65
C ASN A 329 1.14 -8.76 20.72
N ASP A 330 1.62 -9.64 19.84
CA ASP A 330 2.64 -9.25 18.85
C ASP A 330 2.16 -8.10 17.95
N ILE A 331 0.88 -8.09 17.61
CA ILE A 331 0.26 -7.02 16.80
C ILE A 331 -0.02 -5.77 17.64
N THR A 332 -0.56 -5.94 18.85
CA THR A 332 -0.91 -4.80 19.73
C THR A 332 0.32 -4.06 20.21
N ASP A 333 1.39 -4.76 20.56
CA ASP A 333 2.69 -4.14 20.89
C ASP A 333 3.24 -3.29 19.74
N GLN A 334 3.03 -3.72 18.50
CA GLN A 334 3.41 -2.96 17.32
C GLN A 334 2.58 -1.69 17.14
N ILE A 335 1.27 -1.73 17.44
CA ILE A 335 0.40 -0.54 17.41
C ILE A 335 0.83 0.44 18.50
N ASP A 336 1.02 -0.03 19.74
CA ASP A 336 1.41 0.80 20.87
C ASP A 336 2.76 1.47 20.63
N TYR A 337 3.72 0.71 20.12
CA TYR A 337 5.03 1.25 19.78
C TYR A 337 4.96 2.30 18.67
N SER A 338 4.18 2.03 17.62
CA SER A 338 3.99 2.98 16.52
C SER A 338 3.35 4.29 17.01
N ARG A 339 2.34 4.21 17.87
CA ARG A 339 1.71 5.38 18.51
C ARG A 339 2.70 6.16 19.38
N TYR A 340 3.49 5.46 20.20
CA TYR A 340 4.46 6.06 21.10
C TYR A 340 5.55 6.86 20.36
N TYR A 341 6.04 6.34 19.23
CA TYR A 341 7.12 6.96 18.45
C TYR A 341 6.63 7.92 17.36
N GLY A 342 5.34 8.24 17.31
CA GLY A 342 4.81 9.26 16.41
C GLY A 342 4.45 8.74 15.00
N GLY A 343 4.18 7.45 14.87
CA GLY A 343 3.52 6.91 13.70
C GLY A 343 2.12 7.51 13.52
N ALA A 344 1.70 7.70 12.28
CA ALA A 344 0.41 8.30 11.94
C ALA A 344 -0.77 7.32 12.04
N GLY A 345 -0.52 6.08 12.42
CA GLY A 345 -1.46 4.98 12.50
C GLY A 345 -0.83 3.68 11.99
N CYS A 346 -1.66 2.69 11.69
CA CYS A 346 -1.23 1.40 11.17
C CYS A 346 -2.14 0.90 10.05
N THR A 347 -1.61 0.02 9.20
CA THR A 347 -2.38 -0.72 8.23
C THR A 347 -2.10 -2.21 8.34
N PHE A 348 -3.08 -3.05 8.06
CA PHE A 348 -2.95 -4.50 8.22
C PHE A 348 -2.91 -5.22 6.88
N PHE A 349 -1.94 -6.06 6.70
CA PHE A 349 -1.91 -7.01 5.60
C PHE A 349 -2.33 -8.40 6.11
N ARG A 350 -3.52 -8.88 5.75
CA ARG A 350 -4.49 -8.27 4.87
C ARG A 350 -5.89 -8.23 5.50
N CYS A 351 -6.86 -7.62 4.83
CA CYS A 351 -8.21 -7.40 5.30
C CYS A 351 -8.88 -8.69 5.86
N ALA A 352 -8.86 -9.80 5.11
CA ALA A 352 -9.48 -11.06 5.58
C ALA A 352 -8.89 -11.54 6.91
N ASN A 353 -7.56 -11.44 7.12
CA ASN A 353 -6.94 -11.89 8.37
C ASN A 353 -7.37 -11.09 9.61
N VAL A 354 -7.78 -9.84 9.40
CA VAL A 354 -8.41 -9.03 10.46
C VAL A 354 -9.85 -9.48 10.67
N LEU A 355 -10.65 -9.54 9.59
CA LEU A 355 -12.09 -9.81 9.67
C LEU A 355 -12.43 -11.25 10.08
N ASP A 356 -11.56 -12.23 9.78
CA ASP A 356 -11.68 -13.61 10.24
C ASP A 356 -11.53 -13.73 11.76
N ASN A 357 -11.23 -12.63 12.43
CA ASN A 357 -11.02 -12.56 13.88
C ASN A 357 -10.00 -13.58 14.39
N SER A 358 -8.94 -13.82 13.61
CA SER A 358 -7.87 -14.76 13.97
C SER A 358 -7.33 -14.46 15.36
N LYS A 359 -7.37 -15.44 16.25
CA LYS A 359 -6.97 -15.33 17.66
C LYS A 359 -7.60 -14.16 18.42
N GLY A 360 -8.74 -13.61 17.95
CA GLY A 360 -9.46 -12.51 18.59
C GLY A 360 -9.00 -11.11 18.15
N LEU A 361 -8.18 -10.97 17.11
CA LEU A 361 -7.62 -9.68 16.67
C LEU A 361 -8.70 -8.65 16.36
N TYR A 362 -9.75 -9.02 15.61
CA TYR A 362 -10.84 -8.09 15.27
C TYR A 362 -11.52 -7.53 16.52
N ASN A 363 -11.86 -8.39 17.47
CA ASN A 363 -12.49 -7.98 18.73
C ASN A 363 -11.55 -7.08 19.54
N GLU A 364 -10.25 -7.41 19.62
CA GLU A 364 -9.28 -6.58 20.33
C GLU A 364 -9.15 -5.18 19.71
N LEU A 365 -9.13 -5.09 18.39
CA LEU A 365 -9.12 -3.80 17.69
C LEU A 365 -10.43 -3.03 17.98
N LYS A 366 -11.58 -3.65 17.75
CA LYS A 366 -12.90 -3.02 17.91
C LYS A 366 -13.17 -2.54 19.33
N ASP A 367 -12.95 -3.41 20.33
CA ASP A 367 -13.40 -3.18 21.70
C ASP A 367 -12.39 -2.36 22.52
N ASN A 368 -11.11 -2.38 22.14
CA ASN A 368 -10.02 -1.75 22.88
C ASN A 368 -9.28 -0.69 22.06
N TYR A 369 -8.54 -1.07 21.00
CA TYR A 369 -7.63 -0.18 20.29
C TYR A 369 -8.33 0.88 19.45
N TYR A 370 -9.46 0.53 18.82
CA TYR A 370 -10.25 1.36 17.92
C TYR A 370 -11.66 1.61 18.45
N LYS A 371 -11.86 1.45 19.75
CA LYS A 371 -13.15 1.62 20.43
C LYS A 371 -13.87 2.92 20.07
N TYR A 372 -13.12 4.00 19.90
CA TYR A 372 -13.65 5.30 19.51
C TYR A 372 -13.19 5.66 18.10
N PRO A 373 -14.03 6.33 17.28
CA PRO A 373 -13.62 6.75 15.95
C PRO A 373 -12.43 7.73 16.02
N ALA A 374 -11.58 7.68 15.02
CA ALA A 374 -10.48 8.62 14.85
C ALA A 374 -10.62 9.39 13.54
N GLN A 375 -10.35 10.70 13.60
CA GLN A 375 -10.24 11.52 12.41
C GLN A 375 -8.93 11.21 11.66
N LEU A 376 -8.91 11.48 10.37
CA LEU A 376 -7.69 11.45 9.57
C LEU A 376 -6.75 12.61 9.95
N LEU A 377 -5.47 12.44 9.66
CA LEU A 377 -4.49 13.50 9.91
C LEU A 377 -4.52 14.53 8.78
N PRO A 378 -4.42 15.83 9.11
CA PRO A 378 -4.31 16.88 8.09
C PRO A 378 -2.99 16.82 7.35
N LEU A 379 -3.02 17.12 6.05
CA LEU A 379 -1.83 17.21 5.20
C LEU A 379 -1.27 18.66 5.23
N THR A 380 -0.70 19.06 6.35
CA THR A 380 -0.30 20.45 6.62
C THR A 380 0.77 21.00 5.65
N TRP A 381 1.52 20.13 5.00
CA TRP A 381 2.49 20.53 3.97
C TRP A 381 1.85 20.91 2.62
N LEU A 382 0.55 20.60 2.42
CA LEU A 382 -0.20 21.02 1.23
C LEU A 382 -0.95 22.33 1.49
N ASN A 383 -1.51 22.46 2.69
CA ASN A 383 -2.23 23.66 3.14
C ASN A 383 -2.25 23.66 4.67
N ASP A 384 -1.66 24.69 5.27
CA ASP A 384 -1.59 24.89 6.73
C ASP A 384 -2.74 25.75 7.27
N ARG A 385 -3.61 26.25 6.38
CA ARG A 385 -4.78 27.03 6.79
C ARG A 385 -5.78 26.13 7.52
N ILE A 386 -6.02 26.46 8.79
CA ILE A 386 -7.10 25.86 9.56
C ILE A 386 -8.42 26.47 9.04
N PRO A 387 -9.40 25.64 8.62
CA PRO A 387 -10.71 26.14 8.27
C PRO A 387 -11.34 26.91 9.44
N ASP A 388 -12.08 27.95 9.12
CA ASP A 388 -12.87 28.68 10.12
C ASP A 388 -13.89 27.71 10.76
N SER A 389 -14.22 27.94 12.03
CA SER A 389 -15.26 27.16 12.70
C SER A 389 -16.58 27.28 11.93
N PRO A 390 -17.33 26.19 11.74
CA PRO A 390 -18.63 26.26 11.11
C PRO A 390 -19.53 27.24 11.88
N GLU A 391 -20.12 28.21 11.18
CA GLU A 391 -21.13 29.10 11.74
C GLU A 391 -22.50 28.43 11.67
N GLY A 392 -23.33 28.65 12.69
CA GLY A 392 -24.73 28.24 12.67
C GLY A 392 -25.01 26.76 12.99
N ILE A 393 -24.11 26.07 13.65
CA ILE A 393 -24.41 24.72 14.19
C ILE A 393 -25.30 24.88 15.41
N CYS A 394 -26.61 24.62 15.25
CA CYS A 394 -27.52 24.40 16.37
C CYS A 394 -27.47 22.92 16.75
N VAL A 395 -27.09 22.60 17.98
CA VAL A 395 -27.25 21.27 18.55
C VAL A 395 -28.68 21.24 19.12
N GLU A 396 -29.60 20.47 18.47
CA GLU A 396 -30.92 20.16 19.02
C GLU A 396 -30.83 19.05 20.08
#